data_49fdb1fbe2c8311facf4c7d6f5a18bf3
#
_entry.id   49fdb1fbe2c8311facf4c7d6f5a18bf3
#
_cell.length_a   1.000
_cell.length_b   1.000
_cell.length_c   1.000
_cell.angle_alpha   90.00
_cell.angle_beta   90.00
_cell.angle_gamma   90.00
#
_symmetry.space_group_name_H-M   'P 1'
#
loop_
_entity.id
_entity.type
_entity.pdbx_description
1 polymer ?
#
loop_
_entity_poly.entity_id
_entity_poly.type
_entity_poly.pdbx_seq_one_letter_code
_entity_poly.pdbx_strand_id
1 'polypeptide(L)'
;MSNLQNCTSLQDATGKLDYRLLNDCMFHVVFQKNPKALRGLCAALLHMHPEEVRSVEVLNPLEFKSLPTDKQFVLDLRVMLNDNRILNFEVQVIDEKDWVERSLTYTCRTFDQLQRGQTYLDTKPVYHIGFLDYDLKGFTPEFYATYQLLNVKNHELYSDKFVLSVVNLNQIDKATEEDRKYGIDHWARLFKADTWEAIKKMAQENEYISDAAETMFESSQDISIRTFCEGVEEAHRLRRGLELRLEQAEAALLEKDEALQTKDEALQAKDEALQAKDEALQAKDEALQAKDNEIARLKALLAGTQ
;
A
#
# COMPACT_ATOMS: atom_id res chain seq x y z
N MET A 1 -18.08 -21.49 -0.35
CA MET A 1 -19.07 -21.21 -1.41
C MET A 1 -20.26 -20.60 -0.74
N SER A 2 -20.66 -19.40 -1.14
CA SER A 2 -21.78 -18.70 -0.55
C SER A 2 -23.09 -19.40 -0.89
N ASN A 3 -24.04 -19.39 0.07
CA ASN A 3 -25.40 -19.89 -0.14
C ASN A 3 -26.28 -18.94 -1.00
N LEU A 4 -25.65 -18.01 -1.75
CA LEU A 4 -26.37 -16.98 -2.52
C LEU A 4 -27.20 -17.51 -3.69
N GLN A 5 -26.91 -18.72 -4.21
CA GLN A 5 -27.60 -19.26 -5.40
C GLN A 5 -29.12 -19.45 -5.23
N ASN A 6 -29.64 -19.44 -4.00
CA ASN A 6 -31.07 -19.59 -3.70
C ASN A 6 -31.66 -18.37 -2.94
N CYS A 7 -30.88 -17.30 -2.73
CA CYS A 7 -31.36 -16.12 -2.00
C CYS A 7 -32.00 -15.15 -2.98
N THR A 8 -33.22 -14.70 -2.68
CA THR A 8 -33.96 -13.74 -3.49
C THR A 8 -33.86 -12.30 -2.99
N SER A 9 -33.35 -12.12 -1.77
CA SER A 9 -33.16 -10.82 -1.12
C SER A 9 -31.93 -10.77 -0.23
N LEU A 10 -31.43 -9.57 0.08
CA LEU A 10 -30.36 -9.35 1.05
C LEU A 10 -30.72 -9.96 2.42
N GLN A 11 -32.00 -9.94 2.79
CA GLN A 11 -32.44 -10.46 4.10
C GLN A 11 -32.20 -11.96 4.26
N ASP A 12 -32.29 -12.71 3.13
CA ASP A 12 -32.07 -14.16 3.13
C ASP A 12 -30.58 -14.53 3.05
N ALA A 13 -29.73 -13.58 2.68
CA ALA A 13 -28.30 -13.83 2.52
C ALA A 13 -27.61 -14.13 3.86
N THR A 14 -26.77 -15.17 3.92
CA THR A 14 -26.06 -15.60 5.13
C THR A 14 -24.63 -16.06 4.80
N GLY A 15 -23.77 -16.04 5.81
CA GLY A 15 -22.40 -16.53 5.73
C GLY A 15 -21.43 -15.52 5.11
N LYS A 16 -20.29 -16.04 4.66
CA LYS A 16 -19.20 -15.20 4.12
C LYS A 16 -19.57 -14.57 2.78
N LEU A 17 -19.06 -13.35 2.57
CA LEU A 17 -19.11 -12.68 1.28
C LEU A 17 -18.20 -13.38 0.27
N ASP A 18 -18.64 -13.49 -0.98
CA ASP A 18 -17.76 -13.91 -2.07
C ASP A 18 -16.73 -12.79 -2.38
N TYR A 19 -17.21 -11.56 -2.43
CA TYR A 19 -16.36 -10.36 -2.65
C TYR A 19 -16.75 -9.27 -1.65
N ARG A 20 -15.75 -8.76 -0.95
CA ARG A 20 -15.91 -7.63 -0.02
C ARG A 20 -15.86 -6.30 -0.77
N LEU A 21 -16.24 -5.22 -0.11
CA LEU A 21 -16.13 -3.88 -0.68
C LEU A 21 -14.65 -3.43 -0.86
N LEU A 22 -13.71 -4.16 -0.26
CA LEU A 22 -12.26 -4.04 -0.51
C LEU A 22 -11.80 -4.60 -1.87
N ASN A 23 -12.66 -5.31 -2.59
CA ASN A 23 -12.40 -5.69 -3.97
C ASN A 23 -12.68 -4.48 -4.86
N ASP A 24 -11.67 -3.99 -5.58
CA ASP A 24 -11.74 -2.77 -6.39
C ASP A 24 -12.92 -2.79 -7.38
N CYS A 25 -13.19 -3.95 -7.98
CA CYS A 25 -14.33 -4.11 -8.89
C CYS A 25 -15.66 -3.97 -8.14
N MET A 26 -15.84 -4.64 -7.01
CA MET A 26 -17.06 -4.55 -6.20
C MET A 26 -17.27 -3.11 -5.70
N PHE A 27 -16.22 -2.46 -5.22
CA PHE A 27 -16.23 -1.06 -4.82
C PHE A 27 -16.74 -0.15 -5.95
N HIS A 28 -16.11 -0.25 -7.11
CA HIS A 28 -16.48 0.58 -8.26
C HIS A 28 -17.93 0.34 -8.68
N VAL A 29 -18.34 -0.93 -8.80
CA VAL A 29 -19.70 -1.31 -9.23
C VAL A 29 -20.77 -0.80 -8.28
N VAL A 30 -20.58 -0.96 -6.97
CA VAL A 30 -21.55 -0.54 -5.95
C VAL A 30 -21.81 0.96 -6.06
N PHE A 31 -20.76 1.76 -6.09
CA PHE A 31 -20.91 3.22 -6.12
C PHE A 31 -21.26 3.77 -7.52
N GLN A 32 -20.92 3.06 -8.58
CA GLN A 32 -21.36 3.42 -9.93
C GLN A 32 -22.87 3.15 -10.12
N LYS A 33 -23.38 2.04 -9.59
CA LYS A 33 -24.78 1.66 -9.75
C LYS A 33 -25.71 2.38 -8.79
N ASN A 34 -25.21 2.83 -7.65
CA ASN A 34 -26.03 3.43 -6.59
C ASN A 34 -25.59 4.87 -6.24
N PRO A 35 -26.17 5.88 -6.90
CA PRO A 35 -25.86 7.29 -6.61
C PRO A 35 -26.23 7.71 -5.18
N LYS A 36 -27.20 7.05 -4.52
CA LYS A 36 -27.58 7.35 -3.13
C LYS A 36 -26.48 6.87 -2.17
N ALA A 37 -25.99 5.63 -2.34
CA ALA A 37 -24.85 5.13 -1.57
C ALA A 37 -23.60 5.99 -1.79
N LEU A 38 -23.30 6.36 -3.04
CA LEU A 38 -22.18 7.26 -3.37
C LEU A 38 -22.32 8.63 -2.72
N ARG A 39 -23.52 9.20 -2.69
CA ARG A 39 -23.82 10.46 -1.98
C ARG A 39 -23.48 10.35 -0.49
N GLY A 40 -23.93 9.26 0.17
CA GLY A 40 -23.66 9.02 1.58
C GLY A 40 -22.17 8.89 1.88
N LEU A 41 -21.43 8.16 1.06
CA LEU A 41 -19.98 8.02 1.17
C LEU A 41 -19.26 9.38 1.00
N CYS A 42 -19.58 10.13 -0.05
CA CYS A 42 -18.98 11.44 -0.30
C CYS A 42 -19.28 12.43 0.85
N ALA A 43 -20.51 12.45 1.35
CA ALA A 43 -20.91 13.29 2.46
C ALA A 43 -20.11 12.98 3.72
N ALA A 44 -20.01 11.68 4.08
CA ALA A 44 -19.25 11.26 5.25
C ALA A 44 -17.77 11.70 5.16
N LEU A 45 -17.09 11.40 4.06
CA LEU A 45 -15.66 11.68 3.87
C LEU A 45 -15.32 13.18 3.77
N LEU A 46 -16.27 14.01 3.39
CA LEU A 46 -16.09 15.47 3.34
C LEU A 46 -16.65 16.20 4.56
N HIS A 47 -17.07 15.48 5.61
CA HIS A 47 -17.73 16.05 6.81
C HIS A 47 -18.91 16.95 6.45
N MET A 48 -19.74 16.49 5.51
CA MET A 48 -20.93 17.19 5.03
C MET A 48 -22.20 16.45 5.45
N HIS A 49 -23.31 17.15 5.54
CA HIS A 49 -24.62 16.49 5.60
C HIS A 49 -24.98 15.97 4.20
N PRO A 50 -25.59 14.77 4.05
CA PRO A 50 -25.94 14.22 2.73
C PRO A 50 -26.82 15.14 1.87
N GLU A 51 -27.62 16.02 2.49
CA GLU A 51 -28.48 17.01 1.82
C GLU A 51 -27.66 18.13 1.14
N GLU A 52 -26.43 18.38 1.60
CA GLU A 52 -25.52 19.35 0.97
C GLU A 52 -24.88 18.79 -0.33
N VAL A 53 -24.94 17.48 -0.50
CA VAL A 53 -24.51 16.80 -1.72
C VAL A 53 -25.68 16.79 -2.72
N ARG A 54 -25.69 17.75 -3.63
CA ARG A 54 -26.75 17.96 -4.62
C ARG A 54 -26.64 17.02 -5.80
N SER A 55 -25.41 16.74 -6.26
CA SER A 55 -25.14 15.86 -7.41
C SER A 55 -23.87 15.04 -7.17
N VAL A 56 -23.89 13.79 -7.65
CA VAL A 56 -22.73 12.91 -7.78
C VAL A 56 -22.76 12.29 -9.17
N GLU A 57 -21.64 12.35 -9.89
CA GLU A 57 -21.48 11.79 -11.22
C GLU A 57 -20.18 11.01 -11.30
N VAL A 58 -20.26 9.75 -11.73
CA VAL A 58 -19.07 8.91 -11.96
C VAL A 58 -18.47 9.29 -13.30
N LEU A 59 -17.20 9.77 -13.29
CA LEU A 59 -16.51 10.27 -14.48
C LEU A 59 -15.85 9.17 -15.31
N ASN A 60 -15.60 8.00 -14.72
CA ASN A 60 -14.94 6.86 -15.35
C ASN A 60 -15.71 5.54 -15.15
N PRO A 61 -16.94 5.42 -15.66
CA PRO A 61 -17.76 4.23 -15.43
C PRO A 61 -17.10 2.97 -16.02
N LEU A 62 -17.25 1.85 -15.30
CA LEU A 62 -16.83 0.54 -15.78
C LEU A 62 -17.86 -0.02 -16.78
N GLU A 63 -17.34 -0.55 -17.88
CA GLU A 63 -18.11 -1.28 -18.86
C GLU A 63 -17.77 -2.78 -18.82
N PHE A 64 -18.73 -3.62 -18.48
CA PHE A 64 -18.57 -5.09 -18.36
C PHE A 64 -18.78 -5.86 -19.67
N LYS A 65 -18.62 -5.22 -20.81
CA LYS A 65 -18.91 -5.82 -22.14
C LYS A 65 -17.77 -6.65 -22.71
N SER A 66 -16.57 -6.58 -22.16
CA SER A 66 -15.38 -7.30 -22.64
C SER A 66 -14.60 -7.91 -21.49
N LEU A 67 -13.92 -9.03 -21.75
CA LEU A 67 -12.98 -9.59 -20.77
C LEU A 67 -11.89 -8.56 -20.44
N PRO A 68 -11.47 -8.46 -19.16
CA PRO A 68 -10.43 -7.53 -18.77
C PRO A 68 -9.14 -7.83 -19.53
N THR A 69 -8.61 -6.86 -20.24
CA THR A 69 -7.24 -6.91 -20.75
C THR A 69 -6.32 -6.31 -19.69
N ASP A 70 -5.07 -6.77 -19.59
CA ASP A 70 -4.09 -6.40 -18.57
C ASP A 70 -3.89 -4.89 -18.27
N LYS A 71 -4.45 -4.02 -19.10
CA LYS A 71 -4.39 -2.56 -18.97
C LYS A 71 -5.64 -1.90 -18.36
N GLN A 72 -6.71 -2.66 -18.09
CA GLN A 72 -8.00 -2.12 -17.61
C GLN A 72 -8.17 -2.15 -16.08
N PHE A 73 -7.19 -2.62 -15.34
CA PHE A 73 -7.25 -2.71 -13.85
C PHE A 73 -6.92 -1.41 -13.10
N VAL A 74 -7.06 -0.25 -13.73
CA VAL A 74 -7.09 1.02 -12.97
C VAL A 74 -8.54 1.26 -12.55
N LEU A 75 -8.92 0.65 -11.43
CA LEU A 75 -10.29 0.67 -10.92
C LEU A 75 -10.56 1.80 -9.92
N ASP A 76 -9.78 2.87 -9.99
CA ASP A 76 -10.05 4.08 -9.21
C ASP A 76 -11.43 4.63 -9.58
N LEU A 77 -12.22 4.98 -8.59
CA LEU A 77 -13.53 5.61 -8.80
C LEU A 77 -13.36 7.13 -8.78
N ARG A 78 -13.61 7.78 -9.92
CA ARG A 78 -13.57 9.23 -10.04
C ARG A 78 -14.97 9.81 -10.09
N VAL A 79 -15.22 10.80 -9.24
CA VAL A 79 -16.55 11.38 -9.05
C VAL A 79 -16.50 12.90 -9.17
N MET A 80 -17.45 13.47 -9.91
CA MET A 80 -17.78 14.88 -9.85
C MET A 80 -18.83 15.12 -8.78
N LEU A 81 -18.52 15.97 -7.81
CA LEU A 81 -19.44 16.35 -6.75
C LEU A 81 -19.92 17.78 -6.94
N ASN A 82 -21.22 18.01 -6.92
CA ASN A 82 -21.84 19.33 -7.02
C ASN A 82 -21.32 20.17 -8.19
N ASP A 83 -20.92 19.52 -9.29
CA ASP A 83 -20.35 20.12 -10.52
C ASP A 83 -19.06 20.94 -10.32
N ASN A 84 -18.48 20.94 -9.12
CA ASN A 84 -17.35 21.81 -8.79
C ASN A 84 -16.17 21.16 -8.06
N ARG A 85 -16.25 19.90 -7.64
CA ARG A 85 -15.17 19.18 -6.94
C ARG A 85 -14.97 17.82 -7.60
N ILE A 86 -13.73 17.41 -7.69
CA ILE A 86 -13.38 16.07 -8.20
C ILE A 86 -12.88 15.25 -7.01
N LEU A 87 -13.54 14.11 -6.77
CA LEU A 87 -13.10 13.12 -5.80
C LEU A 87 -12.53 11.93 -6.56
N ASN A 88 -11.35 11.50 -6.16
CA ASN A 88 -10.72 10.28 -6.66
C ASN A 88 -10.56 9.30 -5.50
N PHE A 89 -11.25 8.17 -5.59
CA PHE A 89 -11.21 7.12 -4.56
C PHE A 89 -10.33 5.97 -5.03
N GLU A 90 -9.46 5.52 -4.15
CA GLU A 90 -8.58 4.38 -4.38
C GLU A 90 -8.67 3.41 -3.20
N VAL A 91 -8.79 2.11 -3.48
CA VAL A 91 -8.77 1.06 -2.47
C VAL A 91 -7.44 0.32 -2.58
N GLN A 92 -6.70 0.19 -1.47
CA GLN A 92 -5.45 -0.57 -1.45
C GLN A 92 -5.43 -1.58 -0.31
N VAL A 93 -5.31 -2.86 -0.67
CA VAL A 93 -5.24 -3.99 0.27
C VAL A 93 -3.83 -4.52 0.48
N ILE A 94 -2.87 -4.05 -0.32
CA ILE A 94 -1.46 -4.47 -0.29
C ILE A 94 -0.59 -3.22 -0.15
N ASP A 95 0.36 -3.24 0.80
CA ASP A 95 1.35 -2.18 0.98
C ASP A 95 2.49 -2.32 -0.05
N GLU A 96 2.34 -1.66 -1.20
CA GLU A 96 3.37 -1.58 -2.25
C GLU A 96 4.52 -0.63 -1.89
N LYS A 97 4.46 0.00 -0.71
CA LYS A 97 5.45 0.96 -0.18
C LYS A 97 5.60 2.22 -1.06
N ASP A 98 4.61 2.51 -1.89
CA ASP A 98 4.60 3.62 -2.85
C ASP A 98 3.39 4.56 -2.69
N TRP A 99 2.58 4.36 -1.64
CA TRP A 99 1.34 5.11 -1.43
C TRP A 99 1.53 6.63 -1.51
N VAL A 100 2.59 7.17 -0.94
CA VAL A 100 2.83 8.62 -0.90
C VAL A 100 3.03 9.15 -2.33
N GLU A 101 3.94 8.55 -3.08
CA GLU A 101 4.26 8.93 -4.45
C GLU A 101 3.08 8.70 -5.39
N ARG A 102 2.37 7.60 -5.18
CA ARG A 102 1.21 7.19 -5.96
C ARG A 102 0.04 8.17 -5.77
N SER A 103 -0.33 8.45 -4.53
CA SER A 103 -1.42 9.38 -4.19
C SER A 103 -1.13 10.79 -4.70
N LEU A 104 0.09 11.29 -4.54
CA LEU A 104 0.55 12.56 -5.11
C LEU A 104 0.44 12.56 -6.64
N THR A 105 0.92 11.50 -7.31
CA THR A 105 0.90 11.39 -8.76
C THR A 105 -0.54 11.42 -9.30
N TYR A 106 -1.45 10.65 -8.69
CA TYR A 106 -2.85 10.63 -9.13
C TYR A 106 -3.56 11.95 -8.85
N THR A 107 -3.28 12.58 -7.72
CA THR A 107 -3.83 13.92 -7.43
C THR A 107 -3.37 14.95 -8.45
N CYS A 108 -2.07 14.97 -8.76
CA CYS A 108 -1.51 15.88 -9.78
C CYS A 108 -2.14 15.64 -11.16
N ARG A 109 -2.27 14.38 -11.60
CA ARG A 109 -2.91 14.04 -12.87
C ARG A 109 -4.38 14.44 -12.92
N THR A 110 -5.07 14.35 -11.78
CA THR A 110 -6.47 14.75 -11.68
C THR A 110 -6.61 16.27 -11.61
N PHE A 111 -5.64 16.96 -11.01
CA PHE A 111 -5.64 18.41 -10.88
C PHE A 111 -5.29 19.09 -12.21
N ASP A 112 -4.39 18.52 -13.01
CA ASP A 112 -3.99 19.02 -14.33
C ASP A 112 -5.01 18.64 -15.42
N GLN A 113 -6.21 19.22 -15.34
CA GLN A 113 -7.31 18.94 -16.28
C GLN A 113 -7.78 20.16 -17.07
N LEU A 114 -6.97 21.21 -17.09
CA LEU A 114 -7.30 22.40 -17.87
C LEU A 114 -7.29 22.10 -19.37
N GLN A 115 -8.39 22.45 -20.01
CA GLN A 115 -8.53 22.33 -21.46
C GLN A 115 -8.13 23.63 -22.17
N ARG A 116 -7.88 23.55 -23.47
CA ARG A 116 -7.55 24.72 -24.28
C ARG A 116 -8.66 25.77 -24.17
N GLY A 117 -8.29 26.99 -23.75
CA GLY A 117 -9.19 28.13 -23.56
C GLY A 117 -9.70 28.32 -22.14
N GLN A 118 -9.37 27.39 -21.20
CA GLN A 118 -9.62 27.59 -19.77
C GLN A 118 -8.48 28.37 -19.11
N THR A 119 -8.78 29.01 -18.00
CA THR A 119 -7.82 29.73 -17.15
C THR A 119 -7.46 28.89 -15.92
N TYR A 120 -6.37 29.23 -15.23
CA TYR A 120 -6.01 28.60 -13.97
C TYR A 120 -7.09 28.76 -12.87
N LEU A 121 -7.97 29.75 -12.98
CA LEU A 121 -9.08 29.93 -12.07
C LEU A 121 -10.17 28.85 -12.23
N ASP A 122 -10.25 28.25 -13.41
CA ASP A 122 -11.22 27.19 -13.73
C ASP A 122 -10.83 25.82 -13.14
N THR A 123 -9.61 25.71 -12.56
CA THR A 123 -9.15 24.47 -11.90
C THR A 123 -10.05 24.13 -10.72
N LYS A 124 -10.64 22.94 -10.77
CA LYS A 124 -11.52 22.44 -9.71
C LYS A 124 -10.70 21.86 -8.54
N PRO A 125 -11.17 21.99 -7.31
CA PRO A 125 -10.60 21.26 -6.16
C PRO A 125 -10.61 19.76 -6.41
N VAL A 126 -9.49 19.10 -6.06
CA VAL A 126 -9.31 17.65 -6.15
C VAL A 126 -9.08 17.09 -4.75
N TYR A 127 -9.87 16.09 -4.42
CA TYR A 127 -9.79 15.29 -3.21
C TYR A 127 -9.40 13.87 -3.60
N HIS A 128 -8.18 13.46 -3.29
CA HIS A 128 -7.77 12.07 -3.45
C HIS A 128 -7.91 11.36 -2.12
N ILE A 129 -8.71 10.30 -2.08
CA ILE A 129 -9.08 9.60 -0.86
C ILE A 129 -8.72 8.12 -1.01
N GLY A 130 -7.75 7.66 -0.20
CA GLY A 130 -7.34 6.27 -0.16
C GLY A 130 -7.98 5.51 1.00
N PHE A 131 -8.51 4.32 0.70
CA PHE A 131 -8.91 3.33 1.70
C PHE A 131 -7.81 2.27 1.79
N LEU A 132 -7.05 2.28 2.89
CA LEU A 132 -5.89 1.41 3.05
C LEU A 132 -6.19 0.30 4.06
N ASP A 133 -6.00 -0.97 3.66
CA ASP A 133 -6.10 -2.13 4.55
C ASP A 133 -4.73 -2.50 5.17
N TYR A 134 -3.86 -1.51 5.34
CA TYR A 134 -2.54 -1.61 5.98
C TYR A 134 -2.14 -0.28 6.63
N ASP A 135 -1.18 -0.33 7.54
CA ASP A 135 -0.67 0.87 8.21
C ASP A 135 0.49 1.51 7.43
N LEU A 136 0.41 2.83 7.21
CA LEU A 136 1.49 3.58 6.56
C LEU A 136 2.71 3.68 7.47
N LYS A 137 3.84 3.17 7.02
CA LYS A 137 5.12 3.25 7.75
C LYS A 137 5.64 4.69 7.77
N GLY A 138 6.11 5.14 8.94
CA GLY A 138 6.68 6.48 9.12
C GLY A 138 5.64 7.57 9.39
N PHE A 139 4.36 7.23 9.46
CA PHE A 139 3.27 8.13 9.83
C PHE A 139 2.69 7.77 11.19
N THR A 140 2.14 8.76 11.89
CA THR A 140 1.35 8.51 13.10
C THR A 140 0.10 7.72 12.73
N PRO A 141 -0.19 6.59 13.40
CA PRO A 141 -1.38 5.80 13.09
C PRO A 141 -2.66 6.56 13.47
N GLU A 142 -3.36 7.05 12.48
CA GLU A 142 -4.67 7.73 12.58
C GLU A 142 -5.71 6.97 11.78
N PHE A 143 -6.99 7.09 12.16
CA PHE A 143 -8.09 6.47 11.41
C PHE A 143 -8.38 7.23 10.11
N TYR A 144 -8.55 8.55 10.22
CA TYR A 144 -8.79 9.43 9.08
C TYR A 144 -7.84 10.63 9.13
N ALA A 145 -6.88 10.63 8.22
CA ALA A 145 -5.88 11.68 8.10
C ALA A 145 -6.12 12.51 6.84
N THR A 146 -6.02 13.83 6.93
CA THR A 146 -6.15 14.74 5.78
C THR A 146 -4.92 15.62 5.67
N TYR A 147 -4.36 15.69 4.48
CA TYR A 147 -3.16 16.44 4.13
C TYR A 147 -3.49 17.55 3.15
N GLN A 148 -2.93 18.73 3.38
CA GLN A 148 -3.09 19.92 2.54
C GLN A 148 -1.75 20.65 2.37
N LEU A 149 -1.69 21.55 1.41
CA LEU A 149 -0.53 22.40 1.18
C LEU A 149 -0.54 23.59 2.16
N LEU A 150 0.43 23.61 3.06
CA LEU A 150 0.56 24.64 4.10
C LEU A 150 1.91 25.36 4.00
N ASN A 151 1.93 26.62 4.43
CA ASN A 151 3.17 27.36 4.69
C ASN A 151 3.94 26.69 5.84
N VAL A 152 5.16 26.22 5.59
CA VAL A 152 5.97 25.47 6.58
C VAL A 152 6.35 26.29 7.83
N LYS A 153 6.25 27.62 7.80
CA LYS A 153 6.61 28.48 8.94
C LYS A 153 5.46 28.80 9.87
N ASN A 154 4.27 29.09 9.32
CA ASN A 154 3.12 29.57 10.10
C ASN A 154 1.89 28.67 9.96
N HIS A 155 1.99 27.58 9.18
CA HIS A 155 0.94 26.63 8.86
C HIS A 155 -0.31 27.25 8.21
N GLU A 156 -0.15 28.41 7.56
CA GLU A 156 -1.21 29.02 6.79
C GLU A 156 -1.54 28.18 5.55
N LEU A 157 -2.83 27.94 5.30
CA LEU A 157 -3.30 27.17 4.15
C LEU A 157 -2.96 27.93 2.85
N TYR A 158 -2.14 27.29 2.00
CA TYR A 158 -1.77 27.85 0.69
C TYR A 158 -2.90 27.69 -0.33
N SER A 159 -3.57 26.53 -0.35
CA SER A 159 -4.67 26.23 -1.26
C SER A 159 -5.56 25.15 -0.69
N ASP A 160 -6.88 25.32 -0.81
CA ASP A 160 -7.92 24.34 -0.49
C ASP A 160 -8.27 23.41 -1.67
N LYS A 161 -7.60 23.62 -2.82
CA LYS A 161 -7.89 22.89 -4.07
C LYS A 161 -7.15 21.56 -4.19
N PHE A 162 -6.19 21.27 -3.30
CA PHE A 162 -5.36 20.06 -3.35
C PHE A 162 -5.42 19.36 -1.99
N VAL A 163 -6.21 18.28 -1.91
CA VAL A 163 -6.48 17.57 -0.67
C VAL A 163 -6.19 16.09 -0.86
N LEU A 164 -5.39 15.53 0.05
CA LEU A 164 -5.14 14.08 0.15
C LEU A 164 -5.72 13.59 1.46
N SER A 165 -6.51 12.53 1.43
CA SER A 165 -7.05 11.91 2.63
C SER A 165 -6.79 10.39 2.63
N VAL A 166 -6.57 9.85 3.82
CA VAL A 166 -6.36 8.44 4.05
C VAL A 166 -7.33 7.95 5.10
N VAL A 167 -8.15 6.96 4.74
CA VAL A 167 -8.94 6.15 5.67
C VAL A 167 -8.16 4.87 5.95
N ASN A 168 -7.56 4.78 7.13
CA ASN A 168 -6.83 3.60 7.55
C ASN A 168 -7.81 2.58 8.19
N LEU A 169 -8.12 1.55 7.46
CA LEU A 169 -9.11 0.54 7.85
C LEU A 169 -8.65 -0.34 9.03
N ASN A 170 -7.36 -0.31 9.39
CA ASN A 170 -6.84 -1.02 10.56
C ASN A 170 -6.91 -0.17 11.85
N GLN A 171 -7.21 1.13 11.72
CA GLN A 171 -7.25 2.08 12.82
C GLN A 171 -8.68 2.57 13.14
N ILE A 172 -9.73 1.83 12.75
CA ILE A 172 -11.15 2.22 12.94
C ILE A 172 -11.44 2.56 14.42
N ASP A 173 -10.82 1.87 15.35
CA ASP A 173 -11.01 2.11 16.79
C ASP A 173 -10.51 3.48 17.24
N LYS A 174 -9.64 4.13 16.46
CA LYS A 174 -9.15 5.51 16.69
C LYS A 174 -10.02 6.58 16.06
N ALA A 175 -11.20 6.23 15.51
CA ALA A 175 -12.14 7.20 14.98
C ALA A 175 -12.46 8.26 16.01
N THR A 176 -12.34 9.54 15.63
CA THR A 176 -12.67 10.69 16.48
C THR A 176 -14.18 10.84 16.66
N GLU A 177 -14.61 11.72 17.53
CA GLU A 177 -16.03 12.05 17.66
C GLU A 177 -16.58 12.68 16.37
N GLU A 178 -15.75 13.43 15.66
CA GLU A 178 -16.10 14.01 14.36
C GLU A 178 -16.26 12.96 13.29
N ASP A 179 -15.33 12.00 13.19
CA ASP A 179 -15.42 10.88 12.24
C ASP A 179 -16.72 10.08 12.44
N ARG A 180 -17.07 9.81 13.71
CA ARG A 180 -18.31 9.11 14.07
C ARG A 180 -19.55 9.93 13.78
N LYS A 181 -19.51 11.24 14.04
CA LYS A 181 -20.61 12.15 13.75
C LYS A 181 -21.02 12.13 12.29
N TYR A 182 -20.04 12.05 11.39
CA TYR A 182 -20.27 11.95 9.95
C TYR A 182 -20.34 10.51 9.44
N GLY A 183 -20.12 9.51 10.29
CA GLY A 183 -20.28 8.08 9.98
C GLY A 183 -19.18 7.50 9.11
N ILE A 184 -17.98 8.08 9.08
CA ILE A 184 -16.83 7.55 8.35
C ILE A 184 -16.46 6.15 8.86
N ASP A 185 -16.51 5.95 10.17
CA ASP A 185 -16.25 4.66 10.81
C ASP A 185 -17.28 3.59 10.41
N HIS A 186 -18.53 3.95 10.18
CA HIS A 186 -19.57 3.02 9.69
C HIS A 186 -19.22 2.55 8.25
N TRP A 187 -18.80 3.46 7.39
CA TRP A 187 -18.31 3.10 6.05
C TRP A 187 -17.08 2.22 6.13
N ALA A 188 -16.10 2.57 6.97
CA ALA A 188 -14.88 1.77 7.14
C ALA A 188 -15.20 0.33 7.63
N ARG A 189 -16.15 0.17 8.54
CA ARG A 189 -16.65 -1.15 8.97
C ARG A 189 -17.30 -1.92 7.82
N LEU A 190 -18.05 -1.25 6.94
CA LEU A 190 -18.62 -1.88 5.75
C LEU A 190 -17.54 -2.40 4.81
N PHE A 191 -16.44 -1.65 4.62
CA PHE A 191 -15.28 -2.13 3.84
C PHE A 191 -14.64 -3.39 4.44
N LYS A 192 -14.55 -3.46 5.78
CA LYS A 192 -13.97 -4.61 6.50
C LYS A 192 -14.92 -5.78 6.68
N ALA A 193 -16.23 -5.60 6.44
CA ALA A 193 -17.21 -6.66 6.59
C ALA A 193 -16.88 -7.86 5.70
N ASP A 194 -16.99 -9.06 6.26
CA ASP A 194 -16.71 -10.33 5.59
C ASP A 194 -17.90 -11.29 5.58
N THR A 195 -19.02 -10.91 6.21
CA THR A 195 -20.26 -11.69 6.30
C THR A 195 -21.50 -10.86 6.00
N TRP A 196 -22.53 -11.51 5.45
CA TRP A 196 -23.81 -10.88 5.19
C TRP A 196 -24.51 -10.44 6.47
N GLU A 197 -24.35 -11.15 7.57
CA GLU A 197 -24.90 -10.79 8.89
C GLU A 197 -24.34 -9.44 9.38
N ALA A 198 -23.04 -9.23 9.22
CA ALA A 198 -22.39 -7.97 9.58
C ALA A 198 -22.92 -6.81 8.72
N ILE A 199 -23.03 -7.01 7.41
CA ILE A 199 -23.58 -6.02 6.48
C ILE A 199 -25.01 -5.67 6.84
N LYS A 200 -25.88 -6.67 7.05
CA LYS A 200 -27.29 -6.44 7.40
C LYS A 200 -27.46 -5.64 8.69
N LYS A 201 -26.61 -5.90 9.69
CA LYS A 201 -26.62 -5.12 10.93
C LYS A 201 -26.31 -3.64 10.66
N MET A 202 -25.26 -3.35 9.89
CA MET A 202 -24.90 -1.96 9.57
C MET A 202 -25.93 -1.27 8.69
N ALA A 203 -26.56 -2.01 7.77
CA ALA A 203 -27.64 -1.51 6.92
C ALA A 203 -28.88 -1.04 7.69
N GLN A 204 -29.14 -1.61 8.89
CA GLN A 204 -30.22 -1.16 9.78
C GLN A 204 -29.95 0.20 10.44
N GLU A 205 -28.70 0.59 10.55
CA GLU A 205 -28.28 1.80 11.27
C GLU A 205 -28.17 3.02 10.33
N ASN A 206 -28.00 2.80 9.03
CA ASN A 206 -27.73 3.86 8.04
C ASN A 206 -28.34 3.54 6.69
N GLU A 207 -29.23 4.40 6.20
CA GLU A 207 -29.95 4.20 4.92
C GLU A 207 -29.01 4.17 3.70
N TYR A 208 -27.91 4.93 3.69
CA TYR A 208 -26.93 4.94 2.60
C TYR A 208 -26.10 3.66 2.57
N ILE A 209 -25.81 3.10 3.74
CA ILE A 209 -25.18 1.78 3.88
C ILE A 209 -26.17 0.68 3.47
N SER A 210 -27.46 0.83 3.79
CA SER A 210 -28.49 -0.08 3.32
C SER A 210 -28.54 -0.16 1.79
N ASP A 211 -28.51 0.99 1.12
CA ASP A 211 -28.48 1.06 -0.35
C ASP A 211 -27.20 0.43 -0.93
N ALA A 212 -26.04 0.66 -0.32
CA ALA A 212 -24.79 0.01 -0.70
C ALA A 212 -24.86 -1.51 -0.53
N ALA A 213 -25.41 -1.99 0.58
CA ALA A 213 -25.57 -3.40 0.90
C ALA A 213 -26.50 -4.14 -0.08
N GLU A 214 -27.62 -3.53 -0.44
CA GLU A 214 -28.54 -4.08 -1.46
C GLU A 214 -27.83 -4.19 -2.82
N THR A 215 -27.09 -3.14 -3.22
CA THR A 215 -26.36 -3.13 -4.48
C THR A 215 -25.19 -4.15 -4.48
N MET A 216 -24.52 -4.36 -3.33
CA MET A 216 -23.53 -5.43 -3.17
C MET A 216 -24.16 -6.80 -3.36
N PHE A 217 -25.34 -7.03 -2.76
CA PHE A 217 -26.06 -8.29 -2.87
C PHE A 217 -26.46 -8.58 -4.32
N GLU A 218 -27.11 -7.63 -5.01
CA GLU A 218 -27.49 -7.76 -6.41
C GLU A 218 -26.27 -7.98 -7.32
N SER A 219 -25.18 -7.23 -7.11
CA SER A 219 -23.96 -7.34 -7.89
C SER A 219 -23.24 -8.67 -7.67
N SER A 220 -23.34 -9.25 -6.48
CA SER A 220 -22.79 -10.58 -6.17
C SER A 220 -23.52 -11.72 -6.88
N GLN A 221 -24.70 -11.49 -7.43
CA GLN A 221 -25.45 -12.48 -8.23
C GLN A 221 -25.17 -12.34 -9.73
N ASP A 222 -24.64 -11.21 -10.19
CA ASP A 222 -24.32 -10.96 -11.60
C ASP A 222 -23.05 -11.71 -12.02
N ILE A 223 -23.17 -12.62 -13.01
CA ILE A 223 -22.07 -13.45 -13.48
C ILE A 223 -20.91 -12.60 -14.05
N SER A 224 -21.23 -11.52 -14.78
CA SER A 224 -20.21 -10.66 -15.37
C SER A 224 -19.41 -9.94 -14.29
N ILE A 225 -20.08 -9.38 -13.29
CA ILE A 225 -19.43 -8.70 -12.16
C ILE A 225 -18.59 -9.69 -11.35
N ARG A 226 -19.12 -10.87 -11.06
CA ARG A 226 -18.38 -11.93 -10.36
C ARG A 226 -17.09 -12.31 -11.08
N THR A 227 -17.13 -12.48 -12.40
CA THR A 227 -15.94 -12.79 -13.20
C THR A 227 -14.88 -11.69 -13.10
N PHE A 228 -15.29 -10.43 -13.12
CA PHE A 228 -14.36 -9.31 -12.92
C PHE A 228 -13.77 -9.28 -11.49
N CYS A 229 -14.62 -9.43 -10.48
CA CYS A 229 -14.17 -9.48 -9.08
C CYS A 229 -13.19 -10.65 -8.83
N GLU A 230 -13.44 -11.82 -9.44
CA GLU A 230 -12.54 -12.98 -9.35
C GLU A 230 -11.17 -12.67 -9.98
N GLY A 231 -11.16 -12.00 -11.13
CA GLY A 231 -9.91 -11.55 -11.79
C GLY A 231 -9.09 -10.60 -10.91
N VAL A 232 -9.75 -9.66 -10.22
CA VAL A 232 -9.10 -8.75 -9.25
C VAL A 232 -8.53 -9.53 -8.07
N GLU A 233 -9.30 -10.44 -7.47
CA GLU A 233 -8.83 -11.28 -6.35
C GLU A 233 -7.64 -12.17 -6.75
N GLU A 234 -7.65 -12.70 -7.97
CA GLU A 234 -6.53 -13.49 -8.48
C GLU A 234 -5.28 -12.64 -8.68
N ALA A 235 -5.41 -11.44 -9.25
CA ALA A 235 -4.30 -10.50 -9.40
C ALA A 235 -3.69 -10.13 -8.04
N HIS A 236 -4.53 -9.83 -7.04
CA HIS A 236 -4.07 -9.56 -5.67
C HIS A 236 -3.37 -10.77 -5.04
N ARG A 237 -3.86 -11.99 -5.28
CA ARG A 237 -3.25 -13.22 -4.77
C ARG A 237 -1.88 -13.48 -5.38
N LEU A 238 -1.74 -13.31 -6.69
CA LEU A 238 -0.47 -13.44 -7.39
C LEU A 238 0.55 -12.40 -6.90
N ARG A 239 0.12 -11.14 -6.74
CA ARG A 239 0.96 -10.05 -6.26
C ARG A 239 1.47 -10.34 -4.84
N ARG A 240 0.59 -10.69 -3.90
CA ARG A 240 1.00 -11.09 -2.53
C ARG A 240 1.99 -12.27 -2.54
N GLY A 241 1.81 -13.23 -3.44
CA GLY A 241 2.72 -14.36 -3.59
C GLY A 241 4.11 -13.94 -4.08
N LEU A 242 4.20 -12.91 -4.93
CA LEU A 242 5.47 -12.35 -5.39
C LEU A 242 6.17 -11.55 -4.29
N GLU A 243 5.43 -10.73 -3.54
CA GLU A 243 5.96 -9.96 -2.41
C GLU A 243 6.57 -10.87 -1.34
N LEU A 244 5.85 -11.92 -0.94
CA LEU A 244 6.36 -12.90 0.02
C LEU A 244 7.67 -13.56 -0.47
N ARG A 245 7.79 -13.87 -1.76
CA ARG A 245 9.03 -14.41 -2.33
C ARG A 245 10.15 -13.39 -2.34
N LEU A 246 9.83 -12.13 -2.59
CA LEU A 246 10.80 -11.04 -2.56
C LEU A 246 11.35 -10.85 -1.14
N GLU A 247 10.49 -10.77 -0.14
CA GLU A 247 10.88 -10.68 1.27
C GLU A 247 11.77 -11.86 1.72
N GLN A 248 11.42 -13.08 1.29
CA GLN A 248 12.23 -14.26 1.57
C GLN A 248 13.61 -14.20 0.90
N ALA A 249 13.67 -13.70 -0.34
CA ALA A 249 14.92 -13.55 -1.07
C ALA A 249 15.81 -12.44 -0.46
N GLU A 250 15.22 -11.32 -0.04
CA GLU A 250 15.93 -10.24 0.66
C GLU A 250 16.49 -10.72 2.01
N ALA A 251 15.72 -11.45 2.80
CA ALA A 251 16.19 -12.03 4.06
C ALA A 251 17.36 -13.03 3.84
N ALA A 252 17.25 -13.90 2.83
CA ALA A 252 18.32 -14.84 2.50
C ALA A 252 19.59 -14.14 1.96
N LEU A 253 19.43 -13.00 1.29
CA LEU A 253 20.56 -12.18 0.82
C LEU A 253 21.29 -11.56 2.01
N LEU A 254 20.55 -10.99 2.96
CA LEU A 254 21.13 -10.39 4.18
C LEU A 254 21.92 -11.43 4.98
N GLU A 255 21.39 -12.63 5.17
CA GLU A 255 22.10 -13.73 5.86
C GLU A 255 23.40 -14.12 5.15
N LYS A 256 23.40 -14.14 3.81
CA LYS A 256 24.60 -14.41 3.01
C LYS A 256 25.63 -13.31 3.11
N ASP A 257 25.22 -12.05 3.14
CA ASP A 257 26.11 -10.91 3.27
C ASP A 257 26.81 -10.91 4.66
N GLU A 258 26.09 -11.20 5.73
CA GLU A 258 26.66 -11.36 7.07
C GLU A 258 27.66 -12.54 7.12
N ALA A 259 27.33 -13.67 6.47
CA ALA A 259 28.22 -14.81 6.39
C ALA A 259 29.48 -14.54 5.55
N LEU A 260 29.37 -13.73 4.49
CA LEU A 260 30.51 -13.28 3.69
C LEU A 260 31.41 -12.37 4.51
N GLN A 261 30.85 -11.38 5.20
CA GLN A 261 31.62 -10.48 6.06
C GLN A 261 32.42 -11.26 7.13
N THR A 262 31.78 -12.25 7.79
CA THR A 262 32.48 -13.10 8.77
C THR A 262 33.63 -13.89 8.15
N LYS A 263 33.47 -14.37 6.89
CA LYS A 263 34.54 -15.08 6.18
C LYS A 263 35.69 -14.15 5.79
N ASP A 264 35.39 -12.94 5.36
CA ASP A 264 36.39 -11.94 4.98
C ASP A 264 37.26 -11.53 6.21
N GLU A 265 36.61 -11.32 7.37
CA GLU A 265 37.33 -11.06 8.64
C GLU A 265 38.22 -12.24 9.02
N ALA A 266 37.73 -13.49 8.87
CA ALA A 266 38.56 -14.67 9.15
C ALA A 266 39.70 -14.88 8.13
N LEU A 267 39.50 -14.47 6.89
CA LEU A 267 40.54 -14.50 5.85
C LEU A 267 41.67 -13.49 6.17
N GLN A 268 41.27 -12.25 6.50
CA GLN A 268 42.19 -11.20 6.89
C GLN A 268 43.03 -11.61 8.10
N ALA A 269 42.44 -12.18 9.14
CA ALA A 269 43.16 -12.69 10.29
C ALA A 269 44.15 -13.81 9.94
N LYS A 270 43.84 -14.67 8.96
CA LYS A 270 44.77 -15.69 8.46
C LYS A 270 45.95 -15.10 7.68
N ASP A 271 45.68 -14.10 6.85
CA ASP A 271 46.72 -13.43 6.08
C ASP A 271 47.71 -12.70 7.01
N GLU A 272 47.22 -12.01 8.06
CA GLU A 272 48.08 -11.40 9.09
C GLU A 272 48.95 -12.45 9.84
N ALA A 273 48.34 -13.61 10.18
CA ALA A 273 49.05 -14.71 10.82
C ALA A 273 50.09 -15.36 9.90
N LEU A 274 49.81 -15.42 8.59
CA LEU A 274 50.75 -15.91 7.58
C LEU A 274 51.94 -14.98 7.43
N GLN A 275 51.68 -13.69 7.32
CA GLN A 275 52.72 -12.65 7.24
C GLN A 275 53.65 -12.68 8.47
N ALA A 276 53.13 -12.79 9.68
CA ALA A 276 53.89 -12.91 10.91
C ALA A 276 54.78 -14.19 10.94
N LYS A 277 54.29 -15.30 10.35
CA LYS A 277 55.09 -16.53 10.21
C LYS A 277 56.24 -16.37 9.20
N ASP A 278 55.99 -15.72 8.09
CA ASP A 278 57.00 -15.46 7.06
C ASP A 278 58.12 -14.56 7.60
N GLU A 279 57.77 -13.50 8.36
CA GLU A 279 58.75 -12.63 9.05
C GLU A 279 59.57 -13.42 10.08
N ALA A 280 58.91 -14.32 10.86
CA ALA A 280 59.61 -15.16 11.82
C ALA A 280 60.52 -16.21 11.13
N LEU A 281 60.13 -16.71 9.95
CA LEU A 281 60.95 -17.62 9.16
C LEU A 281 62.18 -16.92 8.61
N GLN A 282 62.03 -15.73 8.06
CA GLN A 282 63.11 -14.89 7.56
C GLN A 282 64.13 -14.58 8.66
N ALA A 283 63.67 -14.18 9.85
CA ALA A 283 64.56 -13.93 11.00
C ALA A 283 65.35 -15.19 11.44
N LYS A 284 64.71 -16.38 11.35
CA LYS A 284 65.43 -17.64 11.62
C LYS A 284 66.46 -17.96 10.56
N ASP A 285 66.19 -17.72 9.31
CA ASP A 285 67.15 -17.95 8.20
C ASP A 285 68.34 -17.02 8.33
N GLU A 286 68.13 -15.73 8.66
CA GLU A 286 69.23 -14.77 8.95
C GLU A 286 70.11 -15.20 10.14
N ALA A 287 69.44 -15.69 11.24
CA ALA A 287 70.19 -16.20 12.40
C ALA A 287 70.94 -17.49 12.07
N LEU A 288 70.43 -18.36 11.22
CA LEU A 288 71.09 -19.57 10.76
C LEU A 288 72.35 -19.20 9.95
N GLN A 289 72.19 -18.29 9.00
CA GLN A 289 73.31 -17.80 8.15
C GLN A 289 74.42 -17.12 8.97
N ALA A 290 74.05 -16.35 10.01
CA ALA A 290 74.99 -15.77 10.94
C ALA A 290 75.81 -16.84 11.72
N LYS A 291 75.11 -17.92 12.15
CA LYS A 291 75.79 -19.07 12.81
C LYS A 291 76.67 -19.82 11.86
N ASP A 292 76.31 -20.05 10.64
CA ASP A 292 77.13 -20.70 9.62
C ASP A 292 78.39 -19.89 9.30
N ASN A 293 78.27 -18.59 9.22
CA ASN A 293 79.37 -17.68 9.03
C ASN A 293 80.35 -17.73 10.24
N GLU A 294 79.81 -17.78 11.47
CA GLU A 294 80.65 -17.89 12.69
C GLU A 294 81.34 -19.26 12.75
N ILE A 295 80.69 -20.37 12.39
CA ILE A 295 81.23 -21.72 12.28
C ILE A 295 82.39 -21.71 11.26
N ALA A 296 82.18 -21.10 10.07
CA ALA A 296 83.17 -20.98 9.05
C ALA A 296 84.45 -20.19 9.55
N ARG A 297 84.19 -19.07 10.29
CA ARG A 297 85.22 -18.28 10.88
C ARG A 297 86.06 -19.06 11.96
N LEU A 298 85.32 -19.77 12.82
CA LEU A 298 85.99 -20.60 13.84
C LEU A 298 86.82 -21.76 13.24
N LYS A 299 86.28 -22.39 12.17
CA LYS A 299 87.02 -23.42 11.39
C LYS A 299 88.32 -22.85 10.75
N ALA A 300 88.28 -21.65 10.20
CA ALA A 300 89.39 -20.99 9.61
C ALA A 300 90.47 -20.63 10.67
N LEU A 301 90.11 -20.18 11.87
CA LEU A 301 90.99 -19.93 12.98
C LEU A 301 91.68 -21.22 13.50
N LEU A 302 90.99 -22.33 13.59
CA LEU A 302 91.53 -23.63 13.97
C LEU A 302 92.48 -24.19 12.93
N ALA A 303 92.24 -23.94 11.64
CA ALA A 303 93.17 -24.39 10.57
C ALA A 303 94.41 -23.53 10.45
N GLY A 304 94.41 -22.30 10.97
CA GLY A 304 95.58 -21.39 11.00
C GLY A 304 96.49 -21.54 12.23
N THR A 305 96.19 -22.44 13.15
CA THR A 305 96.92 -22.71 14.39
C THR A 305 97.71 -24.06 14.36
N GLN A 306 97.88 -24.67 13.20
CA GLN A 306 98.78 -25.79 12.91
C GLN A 306 99.97 -25.23 12.05
#